data_ed9e273d1f340ff0bc955dd32186acd9
#
_entry.id   ed9e273d1f340ff0bc955dd32186acd9
#
_cell.length_a   1.000
_cell.length_b   1.000
_cell.length_c   1.000
_cell.angle_alpha   90.00
_cell.angle_beta   90.00
_cell.angle_gamma   90.00
#
_symmetry.space_group_name_H-M   'P 1'
#
loop_
_entity.id
_entity.type
_entity.pdbx_description
1 polymer ?
#
loop_
_entity_poly.entity_id
_entity_poly.type
_entity_poly.pdbx_seq_one_letter_code
_entity_poly.pdbx_strand_id
1 'polypeptide(L)'
;MKQAIGEYLRDLRKAEGLTLTQMGARLGMDSGALSKVENGKKLLDAGYLPAIANTFNLDLETLKSEFFAEKIANELIENACNENTLKLAEEKVKYIKIKSAKQAKLNI
;
A
#
# COMPACT_ATOMS: atom_id res chain seq x y z
N MET A 1 5.46 1.44 -10.50
CA MET A 1 6.07 0.22 -9.95
C MET A 1 5.30 -0.99 -10.47
N LYS A 2 5.98 -1.97 -11.03
CA LYS A 2 5.33 -3.16 -11.61
C LYS A 2 5.49 -4.41 -10.76
N GLN A 3 6.15 -4.31 -9.63
CA GLN A 3 6.40 -5.42 -8.73
C GLN A 3 5.55 -5.30 -7.46
N ALA A 4 5.43 -6.39 -6.72
CA ALA A 4 4.74 -6.38 -5.44
C ALA A 4 5.47 -5.48 -4.44
N ILE A 5 4.72 -4.89 -3.52
CA ILE A 5 5.29 -3.97 -2.53
C ILE A 5 6.38 -4.64 -1.69
N GLY A 6 6.22 -5.93 -1.35
CA GLY A 6 7.24 -6.67 -0.59
C GLY A 6 8.55 -6.81 -1.34
N GLU A 7 8.50 -7.09 -2.64
CA GLU A 7 9.68 -7.17 -3.49
C GLU A 7 10.37 -5.80 -3.59
N TYR A 8 9.58 -4.74 -3.72
CA TYR A 8 10.09 -3.38 -3.76
C TYR A 8 10.83 -3.02 -2.46
N LEU A 9 10.26 -3.38 -1.32
CA LEU A 9 10.92 -3.16 -0.02
C LEU A 9 12.26 -3.90 0.07
N ARG A 10 12.32 -5.13 -0.43
CA ARG A 10 13.56 -5.89 -0.47
C ARG A 10 14.61 -5.18 -1.31
N ASP A 11 14.23 -4.67 -2.47
CA ASP A 11 15.16 -3.95 -3.35
C ASP A 11 15.68 -2.68 -2.68
N LEU A 12 14.81 -1.91 -2.01
CA LEU A 12 15.23 -0.74 -1.25
C LEU A 12 16.20 -1.12 -0.14
N ARG A 13 15.90 -2.18 0.59
CA ARG A 13 16.76 -2.66 1.67
C ARG A 13 18.14 -3.03 1.17
N LYS A 14 18.21 -3.81 0.08
CA LYS A 14 19.46 -4.25 -0.50
C LYS A 14 20.27 -3.09 -1.09
N ALA A 15 19.59 -2.14 -1.72
CA ALA A 15 20.24 -0.96 -2.28
C ALA A 15 20.92 -0.12 -1.20
N GLU A 16 20.34 -0.08 0.01
CA GLU A 16 20.92 0.63 1.17
C GLU A 16 21.89 -0.23 1.97
N GLY A 17 22.12 -1.49 1.57
CA GLY A 17 23.00 -2.41 2.27
C GLY A 17 22.52 -2.80 3.67
N LEU A 18 21.20 -2.78 3.90
CA LEU A 18 20.62 -3.07 5.20
C LEU A 18 20.31 -4.55 5.38
N THR A 19 20.52 -5.07 6.60
CA THR A 19 20.00 -6.37 6.99
C THR A 19 18.50 -6.23 7.32
N LEU A 20 17.80 -7.36 7.42
CA LEU A 20 16.41 -7.36 7.86
C LEU A 20 16.25 -6.74 9.24
N THR A 21 17.17 -7.04 10.15
CA THR A 21 17.14 -6.47 11.51
C THR A 21 17.32 -4.95 11.49
N GLN A 22 18.26 -4.47 10.69
CA GLN A 22 18.53 -3.03 10.58
C GLN A 22 17.34 -2.28 9.98
N MET A 23 16.77 -2.79 8.90
CA MET A 23 15.61 -2.18 8.29
C MET A 23 14.38 -2.26 9.21
N GLY A 24 14.18 -3.40 9.85
CA GLY A 24 13.09 -3.56 10.82
C GLY A 24 13.19 -2.53 11.95
N ALA A 25 14.39 -2.29 12.46
CA ALA A 25 14.59 -1.27 13.50
C ALA A 25 14.20 0.13 13.01
N ARG A 26 14.53 0.47 11.77
CA ARG A 26 14.16 1.78 11.19
C ARG A 26 12.65 1.93 10.98
N LEU A 27 11.97 0.84 10.66
CA LEU A 27 10.54 0.86 10.39
C LEU A 27 9.69 0.62 11.64
N GLY A 28 10.29 0.15 12.72
CA GLY A 28 9.55 -0.30 13.90
C GLY A 28 8.86 -1.64 13.67
N MET A 29 9.47 -2.50 12.85
CA MET A 29 8.91 -3.80 12.48
C MET A 29 9.87 -4.91 12.88
N ASP A 30 9.33 -6.00 13.40
CA ASP A 30 10.12 -7.21 13.69
C ASP A 30 10.73 -7.76 12.41
N SER A 31 11.99 -8.22 12.47
CA SER A 31 12.71 -8.73 11.31
C SER A 31 12.04 -9.95 10.68
N GLY A 32 11.44 -10.82 11.50
CA GLY A 32 10.68 -11.97 11.00
C GLY A 32 9.44 -11.56 10.25
N ALA A 33 8.72 -10.56 10.74
CA ALA A 33 7.57 -10.00 10.05
C ALA A 33 7.98 -9.33 8.73
N LEU A 34 9.06 -8.57 8.74
CA LEU A 34 9.61 -7.93 7.53
C LEU A 34 9.98 -8.97 6.47
N SER A 35 10.63 -10.07 6.89
CA SER A 35 10.99 -11.17 6.00
C SER A 35 9.75 -11.75 5.32
N LYS A 36 8.67 -11.96 6.08
CA LYS A 36 7.41 -12.49 5.54
C LYS A 36 6.77 -11.51 4.55
N VAL A 37 6.81 -10.21 4.83
CA VAL A 37 6.31 -9.18 3.92
C VAL A 37 7.11 -9.18 2.62
N GLU A 38 8.44 -9.21 2.70
CA GLU A 38 9.31 -9.23 1.52
C GLU A 38 9.08 -10.47 0.65
N ASN A 39 8.75 -11.59 1.27
CA ASN A 39 8.50 -12.85 0.56
C ASN A 39 7.03 -13.08 0.16
N GLY A 40 6.19 -12.10 0.38
CA GLY A 40 4.78 -12.18 0.01
C GLY A 40 3.93 -13.09 0.88
N LYS A 41 4.45 -13.51 2.05
CA LYS A 41 3.76 -14.41 2.98
C LYS A 41 2.89 -13.68 3.99
N LYS A 42 3.07 -12.37 4.11
CA LYS A 42 2.31 -11.52 5.00
C LYS A 42 2.03 -10.20 4.30
N LEU A 43 0.83 -9.66 4.48
CA LEU A 43 0.49 -8.35 3.95
C LEU A 43 1.14 -7.25 4.79
N LEU A 44 1.67 -6.22 4.11
CA LEU A 44 2.17 -5.04 4.79
C LEU A 44 1.00 -4.25 5.37
N ASP A 45 1.13 -3.81 6.61
CA ASP A 45 0.16 -2.90 7.21
C ASP A 45 0.39 -1.48 6.69
N ALA A 46 -0.68 -0.81 6.29
CA ALA A 46 -0.62 0.56 5.77
C ALA A 46 -0.01 1.55 6.76
N GLY A 47 -0.07 1.26 8.07
CA GLY A 47 0.51 2.10 9.10
C GLY A 47 2.03 2.27 9.00
N TYR A 48 2.71 1.37 8.30
CA TYR A 48 4.17 1.48 8.09
C TYR A 48 4.55 2.39 6.91
N LEU A 49 3.61 2.79 6.08
CA LEU A 49 3.93 3.59 4.88
C LEU A 49 4.67 4.91 5.20
N PRO A 50 4.27 5.69 6.21
CA PRO A 50 5.02 6.90 6.55
C PRO A 50 6.47 6.63 6.95
N ALA A 51 6.72 5.58 7.73
CA ALA A 51 8.08 5.21 8.14
C ALA A 51 8.93 4.76 6.95
N ILE A 52 8.34 4.01 6.02
CA ILE A 52 9.01 3.57 4.80
C ILE A 52 9.38 4.78 3.93
N ALA A 53 8.42 5.68 3.70
CA ALA A 53 8.65 6.88 2.90
C ALA A 53 9.76 7.74 3.51
N ASN A 54 9.73 7.91 4.83
CA ASN A 54 10.74 8.71 5.54
C ASN A 54 12.13 8.06 5.49
N THR A 55 12.20 6.74 5.72
CA THR A 55 13.47 6.00 5.74
C THR A 55 14.19 6.04 4.38
N PHE A 56 13.44 5.92 3.30
CA PHE A 56 14.01 5.84 1.95
C PHE A 56 13.81 7.11 1.12
N ASN A 57 13.35 8.19 1.76
CA ASN A 57 13.10 9.48 1.10
C ASN A 57 12.20 9.35 -0.12
N LEU A 58 11.08 8.67 0.05
CA LEU A 58 10.08 8.46 -0.99
C LEU A 58 8.90 9.40 -0.80
N ASP A 59 8.21 9.71 -1.89
CA ASP A 59 6.97 10.47 -1.82
C ASP A 59 5.87 9.58 -1.23
N LEU A 60 5.30 10.01 -0.10
CA LEU A 60 4.30 9.23 0.62
C LEU A 60 3.03 9.00 -0.21
N GLU A 61 2.57 10.01 -0.94
CA GLU A 61 1.35 9.87 -1.74
C GLU A 61 1.54 8.87 -2.88
N THR A 62 2.71 8.86 -3.51
CA THR A 62 3.03 7.87 -4.54
C THR A 62 3.08 6.47 -3.93
N LEU A 63 3.72 6.32 -2.77
CA LEU A 63 3.81 5.03 -2.09
C LEU A 63 2.43 4.52 -1.67
N LYS A 64 1.58 5.40 -1.16
CA LYS A 64 0.19 5.05 -0.81
C LYS A 64 -0.58 4.57 -2.03
N SER A 65 -0.45 5.26 -3.15
CA SER A 65 -1.14 4.87 -4.39
C SER A 65 -0.72 3.48 -4.85
N GLU A 66 0.59 3.20 -4.81
CA GLU A 66 1.10 1.88 -5.17
C GLU A 66 0.60 0.79 -4.23
N PHE A 67 0.62 1.06 -2.92
CA PHE A 67 0.16 0.13 -1.90
C PHE A 67 -1.32 -0.22 -2.09
N PHE A 68 -2.18 0.80 -2.20
CA PHE A 68 -3.61 0.57 -2.31
C PHE A 68 -4.02 0.03 -3.68
N ALA A 69 -3.30 0.39 -4.75
CA ALA A 69 -3.53 -0.20 -6.07
C ALA A 69 -3.28 -1.72 -6.04
N GLU A 70 -2.21 -2.16 -5.37
CA GLU A 70 -1.93 -3.58 -5.20
C GLU A 70 -3.02 -4.27 -4.37
N LYS A 71 -3.47 -3.63 -3.29
CA LYS A 71 -4.54 -4.16 -2.44
C LYS A 71 -5.83 -4.35 -3.23
N ILE A 72 -6.20 -3.37 -4.06
CA ILE A 72 -7.36 -3.45 -4.93
C ILE A 72 -7.19 -4.58 -5.95
N ALA A 73 -6.03 -4.66 -6.59
CA ALA A 73 -5.74 -5.70 -7.57
C ALA A 73 -5.86 -7.10 -6.96
N ASN A 74 -5.32 -7.30 -5.76
CA ASN A 74 -5.41 -8.58 -5.06
C ASN A 74 -6.86 -8.93 -4.73
N GLU A 75 -7.68 -7.98 -4.30
CA GLU A 75 -9.11 -8.18 -4.05
C GLU A 75 -9.83 -8.67 -5.31
N LEU A 76 -9.55 -8.04 -6.44
CA LEU A 76 -10.17 -8.42 -7.71
C LEU A 76 -9.79 -9.84 -8.13
N ILE A 77 -8.51 -10.19 -7.98
CA ILE A 77 -7.99 -11.51 -8.36
C ILE A 77 -8.54 -12.59 -7.43
N GLU A 78 -8.50 -12.37 -6.13
CA GLU A 78 -8.97 -13.34 -5.13
C GLU A 78 -10.45 -13.66 -5.27
N ASN A 79 -11.25 -12.68 -5.70
CA ASN A 79 -12.70 -12.83 -5.86
C ASN A 79 -13.12 -13.10 -7.31
N ALA A 80 -12.16 -13.37 -8.19
CA ALA A 80 -12.41 -13.67 -9.61
C ALA A 80 -13.27 -12.60 -10.29
N CYS A 81 -13.07 -11.34 -9.96
CA CYS A 81 -13.78 -10.23 -10.57
C CYS A 81 -13.25 -9.95 -11.98
N ASN A 82 -14.13 -9.48 -12.86
CA ASN A 82 -13.73 -9.08 -14.20
C ASN A 82 -13.39 -7.58 -14.28
N GLU A 83 -12.99 -7.11 -15.45
CA GLU A 83 -12.58 -5.73 -15.70
C GLU A 83 -13.67 -4.70 -15.38
N ASN A 84 -14.93 -5.07 -15.49
CA ASN A 84 -16.06 -4.15 -15.22
C ASN A 84 -16.12 -3.77 -13.75
N THR A 85 -15.65 -4.62 -12.84
CA THR A 85 -15.67 -4.32 -11.40
C THR A 85 -14.84 -3.08 -11.09
N LEU A 86 -13.68 -2.92 -11.71
CA LEU A 86 -12.84 -1.74 -11.50
C LEU A 86 -13.51 -0.47 -12.01
N LYS A 87 -14.16 -0.52 -13.16
CA LYS A 87 -14.92 0.61 -13.71
C LYS A 87 -16.06 1.03 -12.80
N LEU A 88 -16.80 0.05 -12.27
CA LEU A 88 -17.85 0.32 -11.30
C LEU A 88 -17.32 0.94 -10.02
N ALA A 89 -16.15 0.47 -9.55
CA ALA A 89 -15.51 1.04 -8.38
C ALA A 89 -15.18 2.52 -8.58
N GLU A 90 -14.67 2.89 -9.75
CA GLU A 90 -14.39 4.28 -10.09
C GLU A 90 -15.66 5.14 -10.04
N GLU A 91 -16.75 4.65 -10.59
CA GLU A 91 -18.05 5.36 -10.56
C GLU A 91 -18.57 5.52 -9.14
N LYS A 92 -18.43 4.48 -8.32
CA LYS A 92 -18.84 4.52 -6.92
C LYS A 92 -17.99 5.49 -6.10
N VAL A 93 -16.70 5.59 -6.38
CA VAL A 93 -15.84 6.58 -5.73
C VAL A 93 -16.36 7.99 -6.00
N LYS A 94 -16.70 8.30 -7.25
CA LYS A 94 -17.26 9.60 -7.63
C LYS A 94 -18.58 9.86 -6.93
N TYR A 95 -19.45 8.87 -6.91
CA TYR A 95 -20.77 8.97 -6.25
C TYR A 95 -20.61 9.24 -4.74
N ILE A 96 -19.74 8.47 -4.08
CA ILE A 96 -19.51 8.61 -2.63
C ILE A 96 -18.96 10.01 -2.31
N LYS A 97 -18.01 10.50 -3.11
CA LYS A 97 -17.45 11.84 -2.93
C LYS A 97 -18.51 12.93 -3.06
N ILE A 98 -19.37 12.83 -4.05
CA ILE A 98 -20.45 13.81 -4.27
C ILE A 98 -21.43 13.78 -3.08
N LYS A 99 -21.82 12.59 -2.65
CA LYS A 99 -22.75 12.42 -1.52
C LYS A 99 -22.15 12.96 -0.22
N SER A 100 -20.88 12.67 0.03
CA SER A 100 -20.18 13.17 1.22
C SER A 100 -20.07 14.70 1.22
N ALA A 101 -19.80 15.30 0.06
CA ALA A 101 -19.73 16.75 -0.08
C ALA A 101 -21.08 17.40 0.20
N LYS A 102 -22.17 16.81 -0.30
CA LYS A 102 -23.54 17.29 -0.04
C LYS A 102 -23.88 17.20 1.45
N GLN A 103 -23.52 16.12 2.11
CA GLN A 103 -23.75 15.95 3.55
C GLN A 103 -22.98 16.98 4.36
N ALA A 104 -21.72 17.23 4.00
CA ALA A 104 -20.90 18.24 4.67
C ALA A 104 -21.53 19.63 4.57
N LYS A 105 -22.13 19.98 3.42
CA LYS A 105 -22.84 21.25 3.25
C LYS A 105 -24.11 21.33 4.08
N LEU A 106 -24.82 20.21 4.25
CA LEU A 106 -26.04 20.16 5.04
C LEU A 106 -25.78 20.29 6.54
N ASN A 107 -24.59 19.93 6.99
CA ASN A 107 -24.19 19.97 8.40
C ASN A 107 -23.60 21.33 8.83
N ILE A 108 -23.54 22.28 7.93
CA ILE A 108 -23.15 23.65 8.19
C ILE A 108 -24.43 24.49 8.45
#